data_f472aa2ba0e37c56f4fcc4bc5d461d09
#
_entry.id   f472aa2ba0e37c56f4fcc4bc5d461d09
#
_cell.length_a   1.000
_cell.length_b   1.000
_cell.length_c   1.000
_cell.angle_alpha   90.00
_cell.angle_beta   90.00
_cell.angle_gamma   90.00
#
_symmetry.space_group_name_H-M   'P 1'
#
loop_
_entity.id
_entity.type
_entity.pdbx_description
1 polymer ?
#
loop_
_entity_poly.entity_id
_entity_poly.type
_entity_poly.pdbx_seq_one_letter_code
_entity_poly.pdbx_strand_id
1 'polypeptide(L)'
;MTTDERHESPVSLDRVVIRFAGDSGDGMQLTGDRFTSEAAAFGNDLATLPNFPAEIRAPAGTLPGVSSFQLHFADYDILTPGDRPDVLVAMNPAALKANLGDLPVGGTVIVNTDEFTKRNLTKVGYAANPLEDGTLDRFAVHAVAMATLTRGAVESTGLSKKDAERCKNMFALGLLSWMYHRPTDGTENFLQEKFSRKPAVAQANVLALRAGWNYGETTESFATSYKVAPAKDFPPGRYRQITGNAALAYGVVAAGRCARLPVFLGGYPITPASDILHELAKHKNFGVTTMQAEDEIAGIGAALGAAYGGALGVTTTSGPGVALKSETIGLAVMTELPLLVIDVQRGGPSTGMPTKTEQADLLQAMFGRNGESPVPVLAPRSPGDCFGTVLDAVRIALTYRTPVLLLSDGAIANGSEPWRLPEPDELPDLTVEFATEPNGEDGRFLPYRRDPQTLARAWAVPGTPVLTHRIGGLEKADETGDISYDPANHERMVRLRQAKVDGVAVPDLEVDDPTGDAPVLVLGWGS
;
A
#
# COMPACT_ATOMS: atom_id res chain seq x y z
N MET A 1 24.21 3.27 49.51
CA MET A 1 24.16 4.45 48.66
C MET A 1 23.47 4.03 47.38
N THR A 2 22.29 4.54 47.20
CA THR A 2 21.31 4.17 46.17
C THR A 2 21.75 4.67 44.80
N THR A 3 21.91 3.74 43.87
CA THR A 3 22.28 3.97 42.46
C THR A 3 21.05 4.22 41.60
N ASP A 4 20.27 5.27 41.87
CA ASP A 4 18.99 5.47 41.20
C ASP A 4 18.74 6.92 40.73
N GLU A 5 19.77 7.65 40.33
CA GLU A 5 19.63 9.06 39.90
C GLU A 5 20.29 9.35 38.51
N ARG A 6 20.36 8.41 37.57
CA ARG A 6 21.09 8.65 36.30
C ARG A 6 20.24 8.94 35.08
N HIS A 7 18.93 8.81 35.15
CA HIS A 7 18.08 9.16 34.03
C HIS A 7 17.06 10.20 34.43
N GLU A 8 17.07 11.34 33.75
CA GLU A 8 15.98 12.30 33.82
C GLU A 8 14.67 11.63 33.40
N SER A 9 13.54 12.06 34.00
CA SER A 9 12.25 11.56 33.58
C SER A 9 12.06 11.74 32.06
N PRO A 10 11.49 10.77 31.35
CA PRO A 10 11.30 10.87 29.91
C PRO A 10 10.57 12.16 29.52
N VAL A 11 11.06 12.84 28.48
CA VAL A 11 10.39 14.02 27.91
C VAL A 11 9.13 13.56 27.19
N SER A 12 7.98 14.10 27.58
CA SER A 12 6.72 13.80 26.89
C SER A 12 6.63 14.55 25.56
N LEU A 13 6.30 13.83 24.51
CA LEU A 13 6.07 14.36 23.16
C LEU A 13 4.69 13.93 22.68
N ASP A 14 4.00 14.80 21.96
CA ASP A 14 2.71 14.49 21.37
C ASP A 14 2.87 13.63 20.10
N ARG A 15 3.98 13.85 19.36
CA ARG A 15 4.29 13.15 18.11
C ARG A 15 5.78 13.07 17.86
N VAL A 16 6.18 12.16 16.98
CA VAL A 16 7.56 12.06 16.45
C VAL A 16 7.54 11.53 15.02
N VAL A 17 8.42 12.09 14.17
CA VAL A 17 8.69 11.58 12.83
C VAL A 17 10.13 11.07 12.79
N ILE A 18 10.31 9.77 12.55
CA ILE A 18 11.61 9.12 12.44
C ILE A 18 11.84 8.69 11.00
N ARG A 19 13.01 9.00 10.44
CA ARG A 19 13.45 8.46 9.15
C ARG A 19 14.67 7.57 9.31
N PHE A 20 14.51 6.30 8.96
CA PHE A 20 15.61 5.33 8.83
C PHE A 20 16.13 5.38 7.40
N ALA A 21 17.42 5.55 7.19
CA ALA A 21 18.03 5.63 5.86
C ALA A 21 19.32 4.83 5.77
N GLY A 22 19.49 4.08 4.67
CA GLY A 22 20.64 3.24 4.41
C GLY A 22 20.62 2.74 2.97
N ASP A 23 21.48 1.79 2.64
CA ASP A 23 21.41 1.08 1.37
C ASP A 23 20.23 0.07 1.39
N SER A 24 19.74 -0.32 0.22
CA SER A 24 18.67 -1.32 0.10
C SER A 24 18.98 -2.66 0.79
N GLY A 25 20.26 -2.98 1.00
CA GLY A 25 20.75 -4.15 1.72
C GLY A 25 20.88 -3.96 3.23
N ASP A 26 20.75 -2.76 3.76
CA ASP A 26 20.91 -2.46 5.19
C ASP A 26 19.67 -2.80 6.03
N GLY A 27 18.56 -3.21 5.40
CA GLY A 27 17.35 -3.66 6.08
C GLY A 27 16.49 -2.54 6.67
N MET A 28 16.55 -1.32 6.12
CA MET A 28 15.82 -0.16 6.63
C MET A 28 14.31 -0.34 6.61
N GLN A 29 13.78 -1.01 5.59
CA GLN A 29 12.35 -1.33 5.51
C GLN A 29 11.93 -2.26 6.67
N LEU A 30 12.73 -3.29 6.96
CA LEU A 30 12.46 -4.19 8.09
C LEU A 30 12.54 -3.47 9.44
N THR A 31 13.54 -2.58 9.61
CA THR A 31 13.70 -1.81 10.85
C THR A 31 12.51 -0.91 11.09
N GLY A 32 12.10 -0.15 10.06
CA GLY A 32 10.94 0.73 10.12
C GLY A 32 9.65 -0.05 10.40
N ASP A 33 9.40 -1.15 9.68
CA ASP A 33 8.24 -1.99 9.88
C ASP A 33 8.16 -2.60 11.30
N ARG A 34 9.29 -3.03 11.86
CA ARG A 34 9.32 -3.54 13.24
C ARG A 34 9.05 -2.45 14.27
N PHE A 35 9.67 -1.27 14.14
CA PHE A 35 9.37 -0.14 15.03
C PHE A 35 7.91 0.30 14.92
N THR A 36 7.36 0.31 13.71
CA THR A 36 5.94 0.58 13.45
C THR A 36 5.03 -0.41 14.18
N SER A 37 5.35 -1.71 14.09
CA SER A 37 4.58 -2.76 14.77
C SER A 37 4.59 -2.61 16.30
N GLU A 38 5.71 -2.23 16.89
CA GLU A 38 5.81 -1.98 18.33
C GLU A 38 5.06 -0.70 18.74
N ALA A 39 5.13 0.38 17.93
CA ALA A 39 4.38 1.60 18.17
C ALA A 39 2.86 1.36 18.07
N ALA A 40 2.42 0.58 17.07
CA ALA A 40 1.01 0.16 16.94
C ALA A 40 0.55 -0.69 18.13
N ALA A 41 1.36 -1.67 18.56
CA ALA A 41 1.05 -2.51 19.72
C ALA A 41 1.00 -1.69 21.03
N PHE A 42 1.78 -0.63 21.13
CA PHE A 42 1.75 0.32 22.25
C PHE A 42 0.48 1.20 22.24
N GLY A 43 -0.22 1.29 21.10
CA GLY A 43 -1.47 2.03 20.96
C GLY A 43 -1.31 3.44 20.39
N ASN A 44 -0.19 3.76 19.74
CA ASN A 44 -0.07 5.02 19.00
C ASN A 44 -0.86 4.99 17.71
N ASP A 45 -1.35 6.14 17.28
CA ASP A 45 -1.64 6.34 15.88
C ASP A 45 -0.35 6.50 15.08
N LEU A 46 -0.35 6.05 13.82
CA LEU A 46 0.83 6.06 13.00
C LEU A 46 0.53 6.10 11.50
N ALA A 47 1.45 6.71 10.75
CA ALA A 47 1.47 6.67 9.30
C ALA A 47 2.91 6.43 8.81
N THR A 48 3.09 5.61 7.77
CA THR A 48 4.40 5.27 7.26
C THR A 48 4.59 5.64 5.79
N LEU A 49 5.83 5.93 5.41
CA LEU A 49 6.22 6.18 4.03
C LEU A 49 7.52 5.42 3.71
N PRO A 50 7.44 4.20 3.19
CA PRO A 50 8.59 3.50 2.64
C PRO A 50 9.07 4.20 1.36
N ASN A 51 10.37 4.47 1.27
CA ASN A 51 11.00 5.03 0.08
C ASN A 51 12.07 4.06 -0.44
N PHE A 52 11.80 3.49 -1.60
CA PHE A 52 12.70 2.53 -2.24
C PHE A 52 13.72 3.24 -3.13
N PRO A 53 14.89 2.60 -3.40
CA PRO A 53 15.90 3.16 -4.28
C PRO A 53 15.33 3.53 -5.65
N ALA A 54 15.87 4.59 -6.24
CA ALA A 54 15.48 5.03 -7.58
C ALA A 54 15.84 3.97 -8.64
N GLU A 55 16.93 3.24 -8.42
CA GLU A 55 17.39 2.14 -9.29
C GLU A 55 17.36 0.81 -8.53
N ILE A 56 16.73 -0.21 -9.13
CA ILE A 56 16.54 -1.54 -8.52
C ILE A 56 17.89 -2.24 -8.18
N ARG A 57 18.98 -1.90 -8.89
CA ARG A 57 20.31 -2.49 -8.71
C ARG A 57 21.41 -1.42 -8.59
N ALA A 58 21.10 -0.28 -7.99
CA ALA A 58 22.11 0.72 -7.73
C ALA A 58 23.25 0.13 -6.87
N PRO A 59 24.51 0.51 -7.14
CA PRO A 59 25.63 0.09 -6.32
C PRO A 59 25.47 0.58 -4.88
N ALA A 60 25.76 -0.28 -3.91
CA ALA A 60 25.73 0.05 -2.48
C ALA A 60 26.63 1.26 -2.16
N GLY A 61 26.18 2.13 -1.27
CA GLY A 61 26.88 3.37 -0.88
C GLY A 61 26.85 4.48 -1.93
N THR A 62 25.90 4.47 -2.88
CA THR A 62 25.65 5.56 -3.84
C THR A 62 24.31 6.23 -3.56
N LEU A 63 24.13 7.49 -3.97
CA LEU A 63 22.87 8.22 -3.77
C LEU A 63 21.67 7.51 -4.41
N PRO A 64 21.74 6.98 -5.64
CA PRO A 64 20.62 6.22 -6.23
C PRO A 64 20.26 4.93 -5.49
N GLY A 65 21.17 4.37 -4.67
CA GLY A 65 20.97 3.14 -3.91
C GLY A 65 20.37 3.34 -2.52
N VAL A 66 20.15 4.60 -2.12
CA VAL A 66 19.58 4.90 -0.80
C VAL A 66 18.12 4.46 -0.73
N SER A 67 17.82 3.68 0.31
CA SER A 67 16.49 3.32 0.76
C SER A 67 16.19 4.02 2.07
N SER A 68 14.97 4.46 2.27
CA SER A 68 14.55 5.02 3.55
C SER A 68 13.15 4.54 3.94
N PHE A 69 12.86 4.64 5.23
CA PHE A 69 11.55 4.36 5.79
C PHE A 69 11.22 5.47 6.77
N GLN A 70 10.15 6.20 6.53
CA GLN A 70 9.67 7.22 7.45
C GLN A 70 8.49 6.69 8.24
N LEU A 71 8.48 6.93 9.53
CA LEU A 71 7.40 6.63 10.45
C LEU A 71 7.03 7.89 11.21
N HIS A 72 5.78 8.28 11.14
CA HIS A 72 5.15 9.26 12.01
C HIS A 72 4.28 8.51 13.01
N PHE A 73 4.41 8.78 14.30
CA PHE A 73 3.54 8.22 15.35
C PHE A 73 3.20 9.29 16.37
N ALA A 74 1.98 9.25 16.91
CA ALA A 74 1.43 10.28 17.77
C ALA A 74 0.49 9.73 18.84
N ASP A 75 0.12 10.58 19.80
CA ASP A 75 -0.93 10.31 20.80
C ASP A 75 -2.32 10.84 20.40
N TYR A 76 -2.45 11.29 19.14
CA TYR A 76 -3.67 11.78 18.50
C TYR A 76 -3.77 11.26 17.06
N ASP A 77 -4.93 11.43 16.41
CA ASP A 77 -5.19 11.01 15.03
C ASP A 77 -4.32 11.79 14.03
N ILE A 78 -3.58 11.08 13.18
CA ILE A 78 -2.69 11.64 12.16
C ILE A 78 -3.06 11.13 10.78
N LEU A 79 -2.98 12.00 9.77
CA LEU A 79 -3.43 11.69 8.41
C LEU A 79 -2.28 11.53 7.41
N THR A 80 -1.04 11.86 7.82
CA THR A 80 0.12 11.85 6.91
C THR A 80 1.37 11.30 7.60
N PRO A 81 2.32 10.76 6.82
CA PRO A 81 3.61 10.30 7.36
C PRO A 81 4.55 11.43 7.78
N GLY A 82 4.10 12.69 7.73
CA GLY A 82 4.86 13.89 8.08
C GLY A 82 5.80 14.36 6.95
N ASP A 83 6.01 15.69 6.86
CA ASP A 83 6.85 16.29 5.81
C ASP A 83 8.33 16.20 6.14
N ARG A 84 8.70 16.44 7.40
CA ARG A 84 10.09 16.51 7.88
C ARG A 84 10.29 15.57 9.05
N PRO A 85 11.38 14.79 9.04
CA PRO A 85 11.70 13.95 10.19
C PRO A 85 12.25 14.80 11.36
N ASP A 86 11.89 14.43 12.58
CA ASP A 86 12.51 14.93 13.81
C ASP A 86 13.84 14.21 14.08
N VAL A 87 13.93 12.95 13.61
CA VAL A 87 15.10 12.08 13.79
C VAL A 87 15.48 11.44 12.46
N LEU A 88 16.74 11.55 12.10
CA LEU A 88 17.35 10.84 10.96
C LEU A 88 18.35 9.80 11.47
N VAL A 89 18.09 8.52 11.18
CA VAL A 89 19.06 7.43 11.38
C VAL A 89 19.74 7.15 10.04
N ALA A 90 21.02 7.50 9.93
CA ALA A 90 21.79 7.36 8.69
C ALA A 90 22.85 6.27 8.83
N MET A 91 22.66 5.16 8.14
CA MET A 91 23.53 3.98 8.22
C MET A 91 24.85 4.16 7.47
N ASN A 92 24.96 5.14 6.57
CA ASN A 92 26.16 5.43 5.77
C ASN A 92 26.16 6.88 5.24
N PRO A 93 27.28 7.38 4.65
CA PRO A 93 27.37 8.73 4.12
C PRO A 93 26.37 9.07 3.00
N ALA A 94 25.99 8.08 2.16
CA ALA A 94 24.99 8.30 1.10
C ALA A 94 23.62 8.58 1.70
N ALA A 95 23.22 7.80 2.70
CA ALA A 95 21.98 7.97 3.43
C ALA A 95 21.90 9.34 4.14
N LEU A 96 22.99 9.76 4.79
CA LEU A 96 23.08 11.09 5.39
C LEU A 96 22.92 12.19 4.34
N LYS A 97 23.69 12.14 3.26
CA LYS A 97 23.67 13.17 2.20
C LYS A 97 22.29 13.30 1.52
N ALA A 98 21.63 12.17 1.28
CA ALA A 98 20.35 12.15 0.61
C ALA A 98 19.19 12.70 1.46
N ASN A 99 19.30 12.67 2.80
CA ASN A 99 18.17 12.97 3.69
C ASN A 99 18.40 14.15 4.64
N LEU A 100 19.63 14.63 4.80
CA LEU A 100 19.96 15.68 5.76
C LEU A 100 19.25 17.00 5.46
N GLY A 101 18.96 17.29 4.19
CA GLY A 101 18.27 18.52 3.77
C GLY A 101 16.85 18.65 4.30
N ASP A 102 16.21 17.54 4.60
CA ASP A 102 14.84 17.50 5.11
C ASP A 102 14.78 17.69 6.64
N LEU A 103 15.89 17.47 7.35
CA LEU A 103 15.92 17.57 8.80
C LEU A 103 15.92 19.05 9.24
N PRO A 104 15.03 19.47 10.16
CA PRO A 104 15.04 20.82 10.69
C PRO A 104 16.26 21.09 11.56
N VAL A 105 16.61 22.36 11.72
CA VAL A 105 17.66 22.80 12.67
C VAL A 105 17.28 22.35 14.07
N GLY A 106 18.24 21.76 14.79
CA GLY A 106 18.00 21.16 16.10
C GLY A 106 17.49 19.70 16.06
N GLY A 107 17.17 19.20 14.88
CA GLY A 107 16.77 17.80 14.71
C GLY A 107 17.88 16.81 15.08
N THR A 108 17.52 15.58 15.38
CA THR A 108 18.44 14.54 15.84
C THR A 108 19.01 13.75 14.66
N VAL A 109 20.32 13.58 14.62
CA VAL A 109 21.04 12.74 13.64
C VAL A 109 21.76 11.61 14.38
N ILE A 110 21.41 10.38 14.05
CA ILE A 110 22.09 9.17 14.56
C ILE A 110 22.85 8.54 13.38
N VAL A 111 24.18 8.44 13.47
CA VAL A 111 25.01 7.93 12.37
C VAL A 111 25.80 6.70 12.76
N ASN A 112 25.93 5.75 11.84
CA ASN A 112 26.86 4.64 11.98
C ASN A 112 28.27 5.07 11.53
N THR A 113 29.15 5.40 12.46
CA THR A 113 30.48 5.94 12.19
C THR A 113 31.39 4.97 11.44
N ASP A 114 31.20 3.66 11.57
CA ASP A 114 32.03 2.66 10.90
C ASP A 114 32.00 2.77 9.37
N GLU A 115 30.95 3.39 8.80
CA GLU A 115 30.78 3.56 7.36
C GLU A 115 31.35 4.91 6.83
N PHE A 116 31.74 5.84 7.71
CA PHE A 116 32.27 7.16 7.31
C PHE A 116 33.74 7.11 6.95
N THR A 117 34.12 6.09 6.17
CA THR A 117 35.49 5.93 5.67
C THR A 117 35.78 6.89 4.51
N LYS A 118 37.06 7.24 4.31
CA LYS A 118 37.48 8.09 3.18
C LYS A 118 36.95 7.59 1.84
N ARG A 119 36.93 6.27 1.63
CA ARG A 119 36.41 5.64 0.40
C ARG A 119 34.91 5.92 0.22
N ASN A 120 34.10 5.72 1.23
CA ASN A 120 32.67 5.91 1.18
C ASN A 120 32.30 7.39 1.05
N LEU A 121 33.00 8.28 1.74
CA LEU A 121 32.84 9.73 1.61
C LEU A 121 33.13 10.21 0.18
N THR A 122 34.29 9.81 -0.38
CA THR A 122 34.66 10.15 -1.77
C THR A 122 33.61 9.64 -2.77
N LYS A 123 33.06 8.44 -2.56
CA LYS A 123 32.08 7.81 -3.44
C LYS A 123 30.81 8.65 -3.62
N VAL A 124 30.40 9.38 -2.60
CA VAL A 124 29.21 10.26 -2.64
C VAL A 124 29.57 11.74 -2.79
N GLY A 125 30.86 12.05 -3.04
CA GLY A 125 31.31 13.41 -3.33
C GLY A 125 31.34 14.33 -2.11
N TYR A 126 31.66 13.81 -0.91
CA TYR A 126 32.07 14.63 0.22
C TYR A 126 33.56 15.04 0.08
N ALA A 127 33.82 16.32 0.22
CA ALA A 127 35.18 16.84 0.20
C ALA A 127 35.93 16.60 1.54
N ALA A 128 35.17 16.65 2.63
CA ALA A 128 35.64 16.38 3.99
C ALA A 128 34.68 15.46 4.72
N ASN A 129 35.03 14.98 5.90
CA ASN A 129 34.14 14.17 6.73
C ASN A 129 33.07 15.08 7.38
N PRO A 130 31.78 14.93 7.09
CA PRO A 130 30.73 15.78 7.66
C PRO A 130 30.60 15.63 9.18
N LEU A 131 31.18 14.59 9.78
CA LEU A 131 31.25 14.42 11.24
C LEU A 131 32.30 15.31 11.89
N GLU A 132 33.22 15.94 11.12
CA GLU A 132 34.39 16.67 11.60
C GLU A 132 34.48 18.10 11.02
N ASP A 133 33.74 18.42 9.95
CA ASP A 133 33.93 19.68 9.19
C ASP A 133 32.92 20.78 9.56
N GLY A 134 32.09 20.57 10.61
CA GLY A 134 31.08 21.51 11.06
C GLY A 134 29.74 21.43 10.29
N THR A 135 29.64 20.56 9.30
CA THR A 135 28.37 20.37 8.52
C THR A 135 27.19 20.04 9.43
N LEU A 136 27.43 19.32 10.52
CA LEU A 136 26.41 18.85 11.44
C LEU A 136 26.21 19.68 12.70
N ASP A 137 26.91 20.81 12.87
CA ASP A 137 26.90 21.62 14.12
C ASP A 137 25.51 22.16 14.50
N ARG A 138 24.59 22.24 13.52
CA ARG A 138 23.20 22.71 13.75
C ARG A 138 22.24 21.62 14.17
N PHE A 139 22.70 20.39 14.36
CA PHE A 139 21.89 19.21 14.71
C PHE A 139 22.36 18.59 16.02
N ALA A 140 21.49 17.85 16.69
CA ALA A 140 21.85 16.97 17.79
C ALA A 140 22.42 15.66 17.24
N VAL A 141 23.77 15.49 17.28
CA VAL A 141 24.46 14.39 16.61
C VAL A 141 24.84 13.29 17.60
N HIS A 142 24.41 12.07 17.30
CA HIS A 142 24.84 10.85 18.00
C HIS A 142 25.66 9.97 17.04
N ALA A 143 26.98 9.97 17.24
CA ALA A 143 27.93 9.22 16.45
C ALA A 143 28.19 7.85 17.09
N VAL A 144 27.72 6.77 16.48
CA VAL A 144 27.72 5.40 17.04
C VAL A 144 28.46 4.43 16.11
N ALA A 145 29.41 3.67 16.62
CA ALA A 145 30.11 2.61 15.87
C ALA A 145 29.24 1.34 15.79
N MET A 146 28.08 1.44 15.13
CA MET A 146 27.03 0.40 15.17
C MET A 146 27.50 -0.95 14.66
N ALA A 147 28.27 -1.00 13.56
CA ALA A 147 28.76 -2.26 13.01
C ALA A 147 29.77 -2.94 13.93
N THR A 148 30.66 -2.17 14.55
CA THR A 148 31.64 -2.67 15.51
C THR A 148 30.96 -3.21 16.77
N LEU A 149 30.03 -2.46 17.35
CA LEU A 149 29.28 -2.87 18.54
C LEU A 149 28.42 -4.11 18.26
N THR A 150 27.76 -4.15 17.09
CA THR A 150 26.98 -5.33 16.67
C THR A 150 27.86 -6.57 16.57
N ARG A 151 29.03 -6.47 15.91
CA ARG A 151 29.94 -7.63 15.79
C ARG A 151 30.34 -8.19 17.15
N GLY A 152 30.70 -7.31 18.10
CA GLY A 152 31.02 -7.72 19.46
C GLY A 152 29.86 -8.42 20.17
N ALA A 153 28.65 -7.86 20.05
CA ALA A 153 27.45 -8.44 20.69
C ALA A 153 27.06 -9.82 20.14
N VAL A 154 27.32 -10.11 18.86
CA VAL A 154 26.91 -11.36 18.21
C VAL A 154 28.04 -12.38 18.05
N GLU A 155 29.23 -12.12 18.57
CA GLU A 155 30.44 -12.97 18.43
C GLU A 155 30.18 -14.42 18.86
N SER A 156 29.40 -14.61 19.94
CA SER A 156 29.05 -15.93 20.47
C SER A 156 28.22 -16.80 19.53
N THR A 157 27.62 -16.21 18.48
CA THR A 157 26.76 -16.95 17.52
C THR A 157 27.55 -17.68 16.44
N GLY A 158 28.85 -17.41 16.30
CA GLY A 158 29.72 -18.03 15.30
C GLY A 158 29.41 -17.62 13.84
N LEU A 159 28.65 -16.57 13.63
CA LEU A 159 28.34 -16.05 12.28
C LEU A 159 29.61 -15.50 11.60
N SER A 160 29.62 -15.54 10.26
CA SER A 160 30.64 -14.86 9.47
C SER A 160 30.60 -13.33 9.75
N LYS A 161 31.76 -12.66 9.61
CA LYS A 161 31.83 -11.19 9.77
C LYS A 161 30.76 -10.46 8.95
N LYS A 162 30.55 -10.87 7.72
CA LYS A 162 29.54 -10.30 6.80
C LYS A 162 28.11 -10.52 7.30
N ASP A 163 27.80 -11.69 7.84
CA ASP A 163 26.45 -11.98 8.33
C ASP A 163 26.20 -11.29 9.69
N ALA A 164 27.21 -11.18 10.55
CA ALA A 164 27.16 -10.40 11.78
C ALA A 164 26.88 -8.91 11.50
N GLU A 165 27.58 -8.31 10.53
CA GLU A 165 27.37 -6.90 10.15
C GLU A 165 25.96 -6.62 9.59
N ARG A 166 25.29 -7.61 9.02
CA ARG A 166 23.89 -7.48 8.57
C ARG A 166 22.89 -7.26 9.71
N CYS A 167 23.27 -7.61 10.95
CA CYS A 167 22.41 -7.41 12.12
C CYS A 167 22.48 -5.98 12.69
N LYS A 168 23.29 -5.07 12.13
CA LYS A 168 23.44 -3.69 12.62
C LYS A 168 22.14 -2.87 12.59
N ASN A 169 21.22 -3.23 11.70
CA ASN A 169 19.88 -2.63 11.65
C ASN A 169 19.07 -2.94 12.90
N MET A 170 19.21 -4.14 13.49
CA MET A 170 18.57 -4.48 14.75
C MET A 170 19.20 -3.74 15.93
N PHE A 171 20.51 -3.45 15.89
CA PHE A 171 21.13 -2.56 16.86
C PHE A 171 20.51 -1.16 16.82
N ALA A 172 20.38 -0.56 15.62
CA ALA A 172 19.73 0.73 15.46
C ALA A 172 18.27 0.71 15.96
N LEU A 173 17.55 -0.37 15.69
CA LEU A 173 16.19 -0.59 16.18
C LEU A 173 16.13 -0.62 17.71
N GLY A 174 17.03 -1.38 18.35
CA GLY A 174 17.10 -1.49 19.80
C GLY A 174 17.41 -0.14 20.47
N LEU A 175 18.34 0.63 19.91
CA LEU A 175 18.67 1.96 20.39
C LEU A 175 17.45 2.91 20.36
N LEU A 176 16.71 2.93 19.25
CA LEU A 176 15.50 3.75 19.14
C LEU A 176 14.35 3.22 20.02
N SER A 177 14.26 1.91 20.18
CA SER A 177 13.26 1.32 21.08
C SER A 177 13.49 1.79 22.52
N TRP A 178 14.73 1.85 22.98
CA TRP A 178 15.09 2.47 24.24
C TRP A 178 14.76 3.96 24.27
N MET A 179 15.18 4.71 23.24
CA MET A 179 15.03 6.17 23.18
C MET A 179 13.55 6.61 23.28
N TYR A 180 12.61 5.80 22.74
CA TYR A 180 11.17 6.07 22.72
C TYR A 180 10.35 5.14 23.61
N HIS A 181 10.98 4.39 24.51
CA HIS A 181 10.32 3.45 25.43
C HIS A 181 9.37 2.48 24.72
N ARG A 182 9.81 1.88 23.61
CA ARG A 182 9.04 0.87 22.90
C ARG A 182 9.47 -0.53 23.32
N PRO A 183 8.53 -1.43 23.67
CA PRO A 183 8.87 -2.81 24.00
C PRO A 183 9.57 -3.50 22.83
N THR A 184 10.38 -4.51 23.10
CA THR A 184 11.10 -5.28 22.07
C THR A 184 10.63 -6.72 21.94
N ASP A 185 9.77 -7.18 22.84
CA ASP A 185 9.32 -8.59 22.91
C ASP A 185 8.65 -9.05 21.62
N GLY A 186 7.80 -8.22 21.02
CA GLY A 186 7.14 -8.50 19.74
C GLY A 186 8.15 -8.69 18.61
N THR A 187 9.17 -7.83 18.58
CA THR A 187 10.26 -7.92 17.59
C THR A 187 11.14 -9.15 17.83
N GLU A 188 11.45 -9.49 19.06
CA GLU A 188 12.21 -10.71 19.37
C GLU A 188 11.46 -11.98 18.92
N ASN A 189 10.17 -12.08 19.21
CA ASN A 189 9.33 -13.18 18.77
C ASN A 189 9.28 -13.29 17.24
N PHE A 190 9.07 -12.17 16.55
CA PHE A 190 9.10 -12.10 15.10
C PHE A 190 10.45 -12.58 14.51
N LEU A 191 11.57 -12.16 15.09
CA LEU A 191 12.90 -12.58 14.62
C LEU A 191 13.11 -14.09 14.78
N GLN A 192 12.64 -14.66 15.88
CA GLN A 192 12.71 -16.11 16.13
C GLN A 192 11.87 -16.89 15.12
N GLU A 193 10.66 -16.44 14.84
CA GLU A 193 9.76 -17.06 13.87
C GLU A 193 10.29 -16.93 12.44
N LYS A 194 10.64 -15.71 12.01
CA LYS A 194 11.16 -15.41 10.67
C LYS A 194 12.40 -16.20 10.31
N PHE A 195 13.31 -16.33 11.26
CA PHE A 195 14.58 -17.05 11.09
C PHE A 195 14.59 -18.44 11.73
N SER A 196 13.44 -19.05 11.97
CA SER A 196 13.30 -20.37 12.59
C SER A 196 14.16 -21.46 11.93
N ARG A 197 14.36 -21.36 10.60
CA ARG A 197 15.24 -22.27 9.84
C ARG A 197 16.74 -21.93 9.94
N LYS A 198 17.10 -20.83 10.59
CA LYS A 198 18.48 -20.33 10.77
C LYS A 198 18.68 -19.82 12.20
N PRO A 199 18.71 -20.69 13.21
CA PRO A 199 18.70 -20.29 14.63
C PRO A 199 19.84 -19.33 15.01
N ALA A 200 21.05 -19.51 14.48
CA ALA A 200 22.18 -18.59 14.73
C ALA A 200 21.91 -17.17 14.23
N VAL A 201 21.21 -17.03 13.09
CA VAL A 201 20.81 -15.71 12.56
C VAL A 201 19.71 -15.09 13.43
N ALA A 202 18.73 -15.89 13.87
CA ALA A 202 17.70 -15.42 14.80
C ALA A 202 18.32 -14.89 16.09
N GLN A 203 19.19 -15.68 16.71
CA GLN A 203 19.89 -15.30 17.93
C GLN A 203 20.74 -14.05 17.76
N ALA A 204 21.49 -13.93 16.64
CA ALA A 204 22.33 -12.78 16.37
C ALA A 204 21.49 -11.49 16.26
N ASN A 205 20.34 -11.53 15.57
CA ASN A 205 19.48 -10.36 15.47
C ASN A 205 18.89 -9.96 16.84
N VAL A 206 18.50 -10.90 17.68
CA VAL A 206 18.02 -10.63 19.05
C VAL A 206 19.14 -10.04 19.91
N LEU A 207 20.36 -10.58 19.84
CA LEU A 207 21.51 -10.03 20.58
C LEU A 207 21.86 -8.63 20.11
N ALA A 208 21.81 -8.35 18.80
CA ALA A 208 22.05 -7.02 18.27
C ALA A 208 20.97 -6.01 18.73
N LEU A 209 19.69 -6.41 18.74
CA LEU A 209 18.57 -5.61 19.25
C LEU A 209 18.80 -5.21 20.73
N ARG A 210 19.09 -6.20 21.57
CA ARG A 210 19.37 -5.99 22.99
C ARG A 210 20.62 -5.16 23.24
N ALA A 211 21.65 -5.33 22.40
CA ALA A 211 22.87 -4.50 22.49
C ALA A 211 22.60 -3.03 22.17
N GLY A 212 21.74 -2.74 21.18
CA GLY A 212 21.31 -1.39 20.88
C GLY A 212 20.52 -0.74 22.02
N TRP A 213 19.59 -1.48 22.62
CA TRP A 213 18.85 -1.05 23.80
C TRP A 213 19.79 -0.72 24.96
N ASN A 214 20.67 -1.66 25.34
CA ASN A 214 21.60 -1.49 26.43
C ASN A 214 22.60 -0.33 26.17
N TYR A 215 22.96 -0.11 24.90
CA TYR A 215 23.82 1.03 24.53
C TYR A 215 23.14 2.36 24.85
N GLY A 216 21.86 2.52 24.49
CA GLY A 216 21.07 3.68 24.86
C GLY A 216 21.01 3.89 26.38
N GLU A 217 20.75 2.81 27.13
CA GLU A 217 20.59 2.83 28.58
C GLU A 217 21.89 3.16 29.33
N THR A 218 23.04 2.75 28.80
CA THR A 218 24.34 2.86 29.50
C THR A 218 25.21 4.01 29.05
N THR A 219 24.90 4.67 27.93
CA THR A 219 25.76 5.68 27.31
C THR A 219 25.28 7.09 27.63
N GLU A 220 26.16 7.94 28.22
CA GLU A 220 25.83 9.33 28.55
C GLU A 220 25.40 10.19 27.34
N SER A 221 25.80 9.82 26.12
CA SER A 221 25.39 10.50 24.88
C SER A 221 23.88 10.45 24.62
N PHE A 222 23.15 9.54 25.28
CA PHE A 222 21.72 9.38 25.22
C PHE A 222 21.05 9.65 26.57
N ALA A 223 21.43 10.78 27.21
CA ALA A 223 20.91 11.16 28.53
C ALA A 223 19.39 11.39 28.53
N THR A 224 18.82 11.80 27.41
CA THR A 224 17.38 12.09 27.27
C THR A 224 16.68 10.98 26.53
N SER A 225 15.61 10.44 27.13
CA SER A 225 14.64 9.56 26.48
C SER A 225 13.30 10.27 26.32
N TYR A 226 12.46 9.77 25.41
CA TYR A 226 11.20 10.41 25.05
C TYR A 226 10.04 9.43 25.21
N LYS A 227 8.85 9.97 25.50
CA LYS A 227 7.64 9.18 25.62
C LYS A 227 6.54 9.82 24.79
N VAL A 228 5.97 9.07 23.86
CA VAL A 228 4.72 9.39 23.16
C VAL A 228 3.64 8.48 23.75
N ALA A 229 2.60 9.07 24.32
CA ALA A 229 1.50 8.31 24.92
C ALA A 229 0.68 7.54 23.88
N PRO A 230 -0.11 6.52 24.26
CA PRO A 230 -1.10 5.93 23.37
C PRO A 230 -2.10 6.97 22.88
N ALA A 231 -2.57 6.83 21.65
CA ALA A 231 -3.62 7.69 21.09
C ALA A 231 -4.94 7.49 21.86
N LYS A 232 -5.67 8.59 22.07
CA LYS A 232 -6.86 8.61 22.93
C LYS A 232 -8.16 8.39 22.19
N ASP A 233 -8.17 8.67 20.88
CA ASP A 233 -9.38 8.84 20.08
C ASP A 233 -9.73 7.63 19.21
N PHE A 234 -9.05 6.49 19.41
CA PHE A 234 -9.40 5.27 18.69
C PHE A 234 -10.74 4.70 19.16
N PRO A 235 -11.70 4.47 18.24
CA PRO A 235 -12.92 3.73 18.55
C PRO A 235 -12.60 2.35 19.16
N PRO A 236 -13.40 1.84 20.10
CA PRO A 236 -13.21 0.49 20.62
C PRO A 236 -13.22 -0.56 19.49
N GLY A 237 -12.33 -1.55 19.56
CA GLY A 237 -12.25 -2.61 18.56
C GLY A 237 -10.91 -3.34 18.56
N ARG A 238 -10.77 -4.26 17.62
CA ARG A 238 -9.51 -4.94 17.35
C ARG A 238 -8.82 -4.26 16.19
N TYR A 239 -7.56 -3.94 16.37
CA TYR A 239 -6.75 -3.23 15.38
C TYR A 239 -5.60 -4.10 14.89
N ARG A 240 -5.16 -3.83 13.68
CA ARG A 240 -3.88 -4.27 13.15
C ARG A 240 -3.27 -3.16 12.30
N GLN A 241 -1.95 -3.16 12.20
CA GLN A 241 -1.26 -2.39 11.17
C GLN A 241 -1.56 -3.01 9.81
N ILE A 242 -1.91 -2.19 8.81
CA ILE A 242 -2.21 -2.65 7.46
C ILE A 242 -1.58 -1.74 6.42
N THR A 243 -1.04 -2.31 5.34
CA THR A 243 -0.64 -1.55 4.15
C THR A 243 -1.80 -1.50 3.16
N GLY A 244 -1.85 -0.46 2.31
CA GLY A 244 -2.92 -0.34 1.33
C GLY A 244 -3.01 -1.53 0.37
N ASN A 245 -1.88 -2.07 -0.11
CA ASN A 245 -1.88 -3.27 -0.95
C ASN A 245 -2.47 -4.49 -0.24
N ALA A 246 -2.18 -4.66 1.05
CA ALA A 246 -2.78 -5.74 1.84
C ALA A 246 -4.27 -5.51 2.07
N ALA A 247 -4.69 -4.28 2.34
CA ALA A 247 -6.09 -3.90 2.51
C ALA A 247 -6.89 -4.10 1.21
N LEU A 248 -6.34 -3.73 0.05
CA LEU A 248 -6.93 -4.02 -1.27
C LEU A 248 -7.13 -5.53 -1.45
N ALA A 249 -6.11 -6.33 -1.16
CA ALA A 249 -6.20 -7.79 -1.29
C ALA A 249 -7.26 -8.39 -0.35
N TYR A 250 -7.30 -7.96 0.91
CA TYR A 250 -8.33 -8.44 1.86
C TYR A 250 -9.73 -7.98 1.47
N GLY A 251 -9.87 -6.74 0.96
CA GLY A 251 -11.13 -6.25 0.40
C GLY A 251 -11.64 -7.13 -0.74
N VAL A 252 -10.77 -7.55 -1.66
CA VAL A 252 -11.11 -8.46 -2.77
C VAL A 252 -11.56 -9.83 -2.24
N VAL A 253 -10.88 -10.39 -1.24
CA VAL A 253 -11.29 -11.66 -0.60
C VAL A 253 -12.66 -11.51 0.07
N ALA A 254 -12.85 -10.44 0.84
CA ALA A 254 -14.12 -10.15 1.52
C ALA A 254 -15.25 -9.95 0.51
N ALA A 255 -15.04 -9.16 -0.55
CA ALA A 255 -16.02 -8.93 -1.60
C ALA A 255 -16.46 -10.24 -2.29
N GLY A 256 -15.50 -11.12 -2.62
CA GLY A 256 -15.82 -12.44 -3.18
C GLY A 256 -16.68 -13.29 -2.22
N ARG A 257 -16.43 -13.23 -0.92
CA ARG A 257 -17.22 -13.93 0.10
C ARG A 257 -18.62 -13.33 0.25
N CYS A 258 -18.72 -12.00 0.32
CA CYS A 258 -19.99 -11.28 0.39
C CYS A 258 -20.85 -11.50 -0.85
N ALA A 259 -20.23 -11.58 -2.04
CA ALA A 259 -20.91 -11.85 -3.30
C ALA A 259 -21.22 -13.34 -3.54
N ARG A 260 -20.66 -14.25 -2.75
CA ARG A 260 -20.68 -15.72 -2.95
C ARG A 260 -20.13 -16.13 -4.30
N LEU A 261 -19.14 -15.40 -4.80
CA LEU A 261 -18.48 -15.67 -6.08
C LEU A 261 -17.04 -16.15 -5.86
N PRO A 262 -16.53 -17.07 -6.71
CA PRO A 262 -15.10 -17.30 -6.78
C PRO A 262 -14.41 -16.03 -7.28
N VAL A 263 -13.21 -15.75 -6.75
CA VAL A 263 -12.39 -14.62 -7.18
C VAL A 263 -11.34 -15.10 -8.18
N PHE A 264 -11.21 -14.37 -9.28
CA PHE A 264 -10.14 -14.61 -10.25
C PHE A 264 -9.35 -13.33 -10.49
N LEU A 265 -8.07 -13.34 -10.09
CA LEU A 265 -7.12 -12.28 -10.41
C LEU A 265 -6.28 -12.66 -11.62
N GLY A 266 -6.45 -11.93 -12.72
CA GLY A 266 -5.54 -11.98 -13.88
C GLY A 266 -4.62 -10.76 -13.88
N GLY A 267 -3.31 -10.97 -13.72
CA GLY A 267 -2.35 -9.87 -13.60
C GLY A 267 -1.00 -10.13 -14.23
N TYR A 268 -0.25 -9.05 -14.43
CA TYR A 268 1.15 -9.04 -14.81
C TYR A 268 1.95 -8.29 -13.73
N PRO A 269 3.14 -8.79 -13.32
CA PRO A 269 3.91 -8.16 -12.25
C PRO A 269 4.37 -6.76 -12.62
N ILE A 270 3.95 -5.78 -11.83
CA ILE A 270 4.33 -4.38 -11.99
C ILE A 270 4.41 -3.68 -10.62
N THR A 271 5.49 -2.94 -10.37
CA THR A 271 5.64 -2.13 -9.16
C THR A 271 4.73 -0.90 -9.24
N PRO A 272 3.99 -0.54 -8.16
CA PRO A 272 3.95 -1.19 -6.84
C PRO A 272 2.79 -2.19 -6.66
N ALA A 273 2.02 -2.53 -7.69
CA ALA A 273 0.80 -3.34 -7.62
C ALA A 273 1.03 -4.84 -7.35
N SER A 274 2.26 -5.36 -7.56
CA SER A 274 2.56 -6.80 -7.47
C SER A 274 2.26 -7.42 -6.11
N ASP A 275 2.33 -6.64 -5.02
CA ASP A 275 2.09 -7.15 -3.67
C ASP A 275 0.64 -7.58 -3.45
N ILE A 276 -0.32 -6.98 -4.19
CA ILE A 276 -1.72 -7.42 -4.18
C ILE A 276 -1.83 -8.86 -4.69
N LEU A 277 -1.16 -9.18 -5.81
CA LEU A 277 -1.13 -10.55 -6.35
C LEU A 277 -0.46 -11.51 -5.38
N HIS A 278 0.68 -11.11 -4.77
CA HIS A 278 1.39 -11.94 -3.82
C HIS A 278 0.55 -12.21 -2.56
N GLU A 279 -0.22 -11.24 -2.09
CA GLU A 279 -1.12 -11.43 -0.95
C GLU A 279 -2.29 -12.34 -1.31
N LEU A 280 -2.99 -12.08 -2.43
CA LEU A 280 -4.13 -12.89 -2.88
C LEU A 280 -3.75 -14.35 -3.14
N ALA A 281 -2.53 -14.62 -3.61
CA ALA A 281 -2.05 -15.99 -3.84
C ALA A 281 -1.99 -16.86 -2.56
N LYS A 282 -2.01 -16.25 -1.37
CA LYS A 282 -2.05 -16.94 -0.07
C LYS A 282 -3.47 -17.42 0.30
N HIS A 283 -4.51 -16.87 -0.33
CA HIS A 283 -5.92 -17.03 0.06
C HIS A 283 -6.72 -18.01 -0.80
N LYS A 284 -6.07 -19.04 -1.35
CA LYS A 284 -6.71 -20.10 -2.17
C LYS A 284 -7.86 -20.80 -1.46
N ASN A 285 -7.78 -20.95 -0.14
CA ASN A 285 -8.82 -21.56 0.71
C ASN A 285 -10.10 -20.73 0.80
N PHE A 286 -10.08 -19.47 0.34
CA PHE A 286 -11.25 -18.59 0.23
C PHE A 286 -11.82 -18.53 -1.20
N GLY A 287 -11.42 -19.44 -2.08
CA GLY A 287 -11.91 -19.46 -3.47
C GLY A 287 -11.21 -18.47 -4.40
N VAL A 288 -10.01 -18.03 -4.01
CA VAL A 288 -9.18 -17.12 -4.82
C VAL A 288 -8.28 -17.90 -5.77
N THR A 289 -8.39 -17.60 -7.05
CA THR A 289 -7.48 -18.07 -8.10
C THR A 289 -6.66 -16.88 -8.61
N THR A 290 -5.36 -17.05 -8.69
CA THR A 290 -4.45 -16.03 -9.22
C THR A 290 -3.74 -16.57 -10.46
N MET A 291 -3.69 -15.77 -11.52
CA MET A 291 -2.98 -16.06 -12.76
C MET A 291 -2.00 -14.93 -13.07
N GLN A 292 -0.72 -15.29 -13.21
CA GLN A 292 0.28 -14.39 -13.76
C GLN A 292 0.33 -14.59 -15.26
N ALA A 293 -0.02 -13.56 -16.02
CA ALA A 293 0.01 -13.56 -17.47
C ALA A 293 1.37 -13.07 -18.00
N GLU A 294 1.58 -13.23 -19.30
CA GLU A 294 2.78 -12.75 -20.02
C GLU A 294 2.82 -11.22 -20.19
N ASP A 295 1.66 -10.56 -20.19
CA ASP A 295 1.52 -9.11 -20.27
C ASP A 295 0.18 -8.63 -19.66
N GLU A 296 -0.02 -7.31 -19.66
CA GLU A 296 -1.21 -6.66 -19.11
C GLU A 296 -2.48 -6.99 -19.90
N ILE A 297 -2.39 -7.16 -21.21
CA ILE A 297 -3.53 -7.43 -22.10
C ILE A 297 -4.09 -8.83 -21.80
N ALA A 298 -3.20 -9.83 -21.73
CA ALA A 298 -3.57 -11.19 -21.38
C ALA A 298 -4.15 -11.27 -19.95
N GLY A 299 -3.57 -10.53 -19.01
CA GLY A 299 -4.05 -10.48 -17.61
C GLY A 299 -5.50 -10.02 -17.51
N ILE A 300 -5.84 -8.87 -18.08
CA ILE A 300 -7.21 -8.35 -18.04
C ILE A 300 -8.18 -9.19 -18.88
N GLY A 301 -7.72 -9.72 -20.03
CA GLY A 301 -8.53 -10.60 -20.86
C GLY A 301 -8.96 -11.86 -20.13
N ALA A 302 -8.05 -12.48 -19.36
CA ALA A 302 -8.37 -13.63 -18.52
C ALA A 302 -9.35 -13.29 -17.38
N ALA A 303 -9.19 -12.12 -16.75
CA ALA A 303 -10.11 -11.66 -15.71
C ALA A 303 -11.53 -11.39 -16.26
N LEU A 304 -11.62 -10.77 -17.45
CA LEU A 304 -12.91 -10.54 -18.12
C LEU A 304 -13.58 -11.87 -18.52
N GLY A 305 -12.79 -12.83 -19.03
CA GLY A 305 -13.27 -14.18 -19.33
C GLY A 305 -13.79 -14.91 -18.09
N ALA A 306 -13.12 -14.76 -16.95
CA ALA A 306 -13.57 -15.30 -15.67
C ALA A 306 -14.91 -14.65 -15.21
N ALA A 307 -15.05 -13.32 -15.38
CA ALA A 307 -16.30 -12.62 -15.12
C ALA A 307 -17.43 -13.12 -16.02
N TYR A 308 -17.17 -13.37 -17.29
CA TYR A 308 -18.16 -14.03 -18.17
C TYR A 308 -18.55 -15.41 -17.66
N GLY A 309 -17.59 -16.15 -17.10
CA GLY A 309 -17.81 -17.47 -16.48
C GLY A 309 -18.47 -17.45 -15.09
N GLY A 310 -18.87 -16.30 -14.56
CA GLY A 310 -19.58 -16.19 -13.27
C GLY A 310 -18.65 -15.99 -12.06
N ALA A 311 -17.42 -15.55 -12.27
CA ALA A 311 -16.49 -15.19 -11.18
C ALA A 311 -16.42 -13.66 -10.97
N LEU A 312 -15.92 -13.24 -9.82
CA LEU A 312 -15.45 -11.86 -9.62
C LEU A 312 -14.10 -11.70 -10.32
N GLY A 313 -14.10 -11.08 -11.50
CA GLY A 313 -12.91 -10.78 -12.27
C GLY A 313 -12.18 -9.56 -11.70
N VAL A 314 -10.88 -9.70 -11.44
CA VAL A 314 -10.03 -8.64 -10.89
C VAL A 314 -8.74 -8.57 -11.69
N THR A 315 -8.24 -7.38 -11.96
CA THR A 315 -6.89 -7.16 -12.48
C THR A 315 -6.21 -6.01 -11.74
N THR A 316 -4.90 -6.14 -11.53
CA THR A 316 -4.09 -5.10 -10.87
C THR A 316 -3.02 -4.59 -11.81
N THR A 317 -2.70 -3.31 -11.74
CA THR A 317 -1.71 -2.67 -12.62
C THR A 317 -1.21 -1.34 -12.06
N SER A 318 -0.51 -0.58 -12.89
CA SER A 318 -0.09 0.81 -12.71
C SER A 318 -0.35 1.57 -14.01
N GLY A 319 -0.24 2.88 -14.05
CA GLY A 319 -0.59 3.74 -15.18
C GLY A 319 -0.24 3.24 -16.59
N PRO A 320 1.01 2.79 -16.87
CA PRO A 320 1.33 2.25 -18.19
C PRO A 320 0.51 0.99 -18.55
N GLY A 321 0.17 0.17 -17.55
CA GLY A 321 -0.67 -1.00 -17.78
C GLY A 321 -2.15 -0.64 -17.97
N VAL A 322 -2.66 0.45 -17.35
CA VAL A 322 -4.01 0.96 -17.65
C VAL A 322 -4.11 1.33 -19.12
N ALA A 323 -3.09 1.98 -19.68
CA ALA A 323 -3.03 2.30 -21.11
C ALA A 323 -3.14 1.05 -21.99
N LEU A 324 -2.39 -0.02 -21.65
CA LEU A 324 -2.43 -1.29 -22.38
C LEU A 324 -3.74 -2.05 -22.22
N LYS A 325 -4.44 -1.86 -21.11
CA LYS A 325 -5.72 -2.52 -20.80
C LYS A 325 -6.94 -1.78 -21.35
N SER A 326 -6.77 -0.58 -21.90
CA SER A 326 -7.87 0.34 -22.28
C SER A 326 -8.87 -0.30 -23.26
N GLU A 327 -8.41 -1.09 -24.23
CA GLU A 327 -9.30 -1.80 -25.16
C GLU A 327 -10.17 -2.83 -24.43
N THR A 328 -9.59 -3.66 -23.57
CA THR A 328 -10.35 -4.68 -22.82
C THR A 328 -11.29 -4.06 -21.79
N ILE A 329 -10.96 -2.89 -21.21
CA ILE A 329 -11.91 -2.12 -20.39
C ILE A 329 -13.10 -1.68 -21.25
N GLY A 330 -12.86 -1.17 -22.47
CA GLY A 330 -13.89 -0.86 -23.45
C GLY A 330 -14.75 -2.08 -23.81
N LEU A 331 -14.11 -3.24 -24.00
CA LEU A 331 -14.82 -4.51 -24.23
C LEU A 331 -15.71 -4.88 -23.02
N ALA A 332 -15.24 -4.69 -21.79
CA ALA A 332 -16.04 -4.93 -20.59
C ALA A 332 -17.27 -4.01 -20.52
N VAL A 333 -17.13 -2.73 -20.93
CA VAL A 333 -18.27 -1.80 -21.08
C VAL A 333 -19.25 -2.29 -22.14
N MET A 334 -18.76 -2.76 -23.30
CA MET A 334 -19.59 -3.25 -24.39
C MET A 334 -20.30 -4.57 -24.07
N THR A 335 -19.65 -5.46 -23.35
CA THR A 335 -20.23 -6.74 -22.91
C THR A 335 -21.04 -6.62 -21.64
N GLU A 336 -20.98 -5.47 -20.98
CA GLU A 336 -21.65 -5.19 -19.71
C GLU A 336 -21.39 -6.30 -18.67
N LEU A 337 -20.10 -6.55 -18.42
CA LEU A 337 -19.63 -7.51 -17.42
C LEU A 337 -18.97 -6.78 -16.25
N PRO A 338 -19.16 -7.28 -15.02
CA PRO A 338 -18.47 -6.73 -13.86
C PRO A 338 -16.97 -7.04 -13.94
N LEU A 339 -16.13 -6.03 -13.69
CA LEU A 339 -14.69 -6.19 -13.66
C LEU A 339 -14.09 -5.15 -12.72
N LEU A 340 -13.24 -5.56 -11.79
CA LEU A 340 -12.49 -4.64 -10.94
C LEU A 340 -11.07 -4.44 -11.52
N VAL A 341 -10.75 -3.19 -11.84
CA VAL A 341 -9.41 -2.79 -12.30
C VAL A 341 -8.76 -1.93 -11.22
N ILE A 342 -7.75 -2.44 -10.55
CA ILE A 342 -7.00 -1.71 -9.52
C ILE A 342 -5.74 -1.13 -10.15
N ASP A 343 -5.65 0.18 -10.18
CA ASP A 343 -4.49 0.95 -10.62
C ASP A 343 -3.76 1.50 -9.41
N VAL A 344 -2.53 1.05 -9.19
CA VAL A 344 -1.64 1.63 -8.19
C VAL A 344 -0.73 2.61 -8.90
N GLN A 345 -1.11 3.88 -8.89
CA GLN A 345 -0.47 4.96 -9.63
C GLN A 345 0.98 5.18 -9.20
N ARG A 346 1.82 5.57 -10.14
CA ARG A 346 3.23 5.87 -9.94
C ARG A 346 3.70 6.94 -10.92
N GLY A 347 4.87 7.55 -10.67
CA GLY A 347 5.46 8.55 -11.55
C GLY A 347 5.60 8.07 -12.99
N GLY A 348 4.98 8.81 -13.92
CA GLY A 348 5.01 8.59 -15.38
C GLY A 348 5.97 9.53 -16.09
N PRO A 349 5.90 9.64 -17.45
CA PRO A 349 5.16 8.77 -18.37
C PRO A 349 5.88 7.44 -18.66
N SER A 350 5.19 6.50 -19.33
CA SER A 350 5.69 5.14 -19.68
C SER A 350 6.12 4.36 -18.42
N THR A 351 7.28 3.72 -18.44
CA THR A 351 7.85 3.05 -17.27
C THR A 351 8.08 4.03 -16.12
N GLY A 352 8.43 5.27 -16.42
CA GLY A 352 8.56 6.39 -15.49
C GLY A 352 9.46 6.10 -14.30
N MET A 353 8.92 6.36 -13.11
CA MET A 353 9.59 6.16 -11.83
C MET A 353 8.82 5.13 -10.99
N PRO A 354 9.09 3.83 -11.16
CA PRO A 354 8.26 2.76 -10.59
C PRO A 354 8.08 2.78 -9.08
N THR A 355 9.02 3.38 -8.36
CA THR A 355 9.01 3.44 -6.89
C THR A 355 8.60 4.81 -6.33
N LYS A 356 8.17 5.74 -7.20
CA LYS A 356 7.78 7.09 -6.78
C LYS A 356 6.29 7.32 -6.97
N THR A 357 5.68 7.90 -5.96
CA THR A 357 4.26 8.22 -5.93
C THR A 357 3.95 9.38 -6.88
N GLU A 358 2.89 9.22 -7.65
CA GLU A 358 2.24 10.27 -8.42
C GLU A 358 0.77 9.89 -8.62
N GLN A 359 -0.13 10.88 -8.70
CA GLN A 359 -1.55 10.70 -8.97
C GLN A 359 -1.90 11.34 -10.32
N ALA A 360 -1.38 10.76 -11.41
CA ALA A 360 -1.50 11.33 -12.76
C ALA A 360 -2.49 10.59 -13.67
N ASP A 361 -3.10 9.49 -13.20
CA ASP A 361 -3.85 8.58 -14.07
C ASP A 361 -5.37 8.86 -14.11
N LEU A 362 -5.90 9.83 -13.34
CA LEU A 362 -7.34 10.12 -13.27
C LEU A 362 -7.96 10.40 -14.65
N LEU A 363 -7.37 11.29 -15.44
CA LEU A 363 -7.92 11.62 -16.77
C LEU A 363 -7.83 10.44 -17.75
N GLN A 364 -6.78 9.63 -17.65
CA GLN A 364 -6.65 8.38 -18.41
C GLN A 364 -7.73 7.38 -17.97
N ALA A 365 -7.97 7.22 -16.67
CA ALA A 365 -9.00 6.33 -16.13
C ALA A 365 -10.40 6.78 -16.56
N MET A 366 -10.69 8.06 -16.59
CA MET A 366 -12.00 8.59 -16.97
C MET A 366 -12.20 8.62 -18.48
N PHE A 367 -11.20 9.02 -19.26
CA PHE A 367 -11.36 9.37 -20.68
C PHE A 367 -10.39 8.66 -21.64
N GLY A 368 -9.46 7.85 -21.15
CA GLY A 368 -8.37 7.26 -21.94
C GLY A 368 -8.75 6.02 -22.75
N ARG A 369 -9.99 5.88 -23.21
CA ARG A 369 -10.47 4.78 -24.04
C ARG A 369 -11.02 5.31 -25.37
N ASN A 370 -11.08 4.44 -26.39
CA ASN A 370 -11.72 4.78 -27.65
C ASN A 370 -13.24 4.78 -27.52
N GLY A 371 -13.91 5.72 -28.17
CA GLY A 371 -15.36 5.88 -28.19
C GLY A 371 -15.94 6.31 -26.82
N GLU A 372 -17.24 6.31 -26.71
CA GLU A 372 -18.00 6.62 -25.51
C GLU A 372 -18.02 5.40 -24.58
N SER A 373 -17.06 5.34 -23.68
CA SER A 373 -16.83 4.21 -22.78
C SER A 373 -16.79 4.69 -21.31
N PRO A 374 -17.94 5.11 -20.76
CA PRO A 374 -18.01 5.61 -19.40
C PRO A 374 -17.79 4.48 -18.38
N VAL A 375 -17.07 4.79 -17.31
CA VAL A 375 -16.80 3.87 -16.20
C VAL A 375 -16.80 4.62 -14.88
N PRO A 376 -17.28 4.02 -13.78
CA PRO A 376 -17.07 4.53 -12.44
C PRO A 376 -15.58 4.48 -12.07
N VAL A 377 -15.10 5.53 -11.39
CA VAL A 377 -13.74 5.63 -10.87
C VAL A 377 -13.81 5.97 -9.39
N LEU A 378 -13.14 5.17 -8.56
CA LEU A 378 -13.05 5.37 -7.11
C LEU A 378 -11.59 5.53 -6.70
N ALA A 379 -11.35 6.22 -5.58
CA ALA A 379 -10.02 6.35 -5.01
C ALA A 379 -10.09 6.25 -3.48
N PRO A 380 -9.28 5.38 -2.85
CA PRO A 380 -9.15 5.35 -1.39
C PRO A 380 -8.37 6.57 -0.90
N ARG A 381 -8.67 7.03 0.31
CA ARG A 381 -7.98 8.16 0.95
C ARG A 381 -6.84 7.75 1.88
N SER A 382 -6.79 6.48 2.29
CA SER A 382 -5.77 5.95 3.21
C SER A 382 -5.53 4.45 3.01
N PRO A 383 -4.47 3.88 3.60
CA PRO A 383 -4.22 2.44 3.53
C PRO A 383 -5.39 1.58 4.04
N GLY A 384 -6.00 1.93 5.18
CA GLY A 384 -7.12 1.17 5.74
C GLY A 384 -8.40 1.32 4.93
N ASP A 385 -8.65 2.51 4.38
CA ASP A 385 -9.81 2.82 3.53
C ASP A 385 -9.83 1.99 2.22
N CYS A 386 -8.68 1.51 1.78
CA CYS A 386 -8.57 0.59 0.63
C CYS A 386 -9.50 -0.61 0.74
N PHE A 387 -9.72 -1.16 1.95
CA PHE A 387 -10.61 -2.30 2.17
C PHE A 387 -12.06 -1.96 1.84
N GLY A 388 -12.56 -0.86 2.39
CA GLY A 388 -13.93 -0.37 2.15
C GLY A 388 -14.16 0.03 0.70
N THR A 389 -13.20 0.75 0.11
CA THR A 389 -13.26 1.19 -1.29
C THR A 389 -13.35 0.02 -2.26
N VAL A 390 -12.69 -1.13 -1.98
CA VAL A 390 -12.86 -2.36 -2.79
C VAL A 390 -14.28 -2.91 -2.67
N LEU A 391 -14.87 -2.94 -1.47
CA LEU A 391 -16.25 -3.40 -1.29
C LEU A 391 -17.23 -2.54 -2.09
N ASP A 392 -17.05 -1.22 -2.07
CA ASP A 392 -17.86 -0.28 -2.84
C ASP A 392 -17.66 -0.46 -4.35
N ALA A 393 -16.42 -0.59 -4.81
CA ALA A 393 -16.13 -0.83 -6.22
C ALA A 393 -16.75 -2.13 -6.73
N VAL A 394 -16.69 -3.20 -5.95
CA VAL A 394 -17.32 -4.48 -6.29
C VAL A 394 -18.84 -4.38 -6.22
N ARG A 395 -19.41 -3.70 -5.24
CA ARG A 395 -20.85 -3.40 -5.18
C ARG A 395 -21.33 -2.74 -6.47
N ILE A 396 -20.64 -1.69 -6.90
CA ILE A 396 -20.97 -0.98 -8.15
C ILE A 396 -20.82 -1.91 -9.35
N ALA A 397 -19.69 -2.60 -9.47
CA ALA A 397 -19.46 -3.50 -10.61
C ALA A 397 -20.54 -4.59 -10.72
N LEU A 398 -20.91 -5.21 -9.60
CA LEU A 398 -21.90 -6.28 -9.56
C LEU A 398 -23.34 -5.77 -9.74
N THR A 399 -23.70 -4.62 -9.15
CA THR A 399 -25.04 -4.05 -9.25
C THR A 399 -25.34 -3.58 -10.67
N TYR A 400 -24.38 -2.86 -11.26
CA TYR A 400 -24.59 -2.19 -12.56
C TYR A 400 -24.05 -2.98 -13.75
N ARG A 401 -23.38 -4.12 -13.54
CA ARG A 401 -22.72 -4.92 -14.60
C ARG A 401 -21.82 -4.05 -15.48
N THR A 402 -20.82 -3.45 -14.86
CA THR A 402 -19.88 -2.53 -15.51
C THR A 402 -18.48 -2.71 -14.94
N PRO A 403 -17.42 -2.46 -15.70
CA PRO A 403 -16.10 -2.37 -15.11
C PRO A 403 -16.01 -1.15 -14.19
N VAL A 404 -15.22 -1.25 -13.12
CA VAL A 404 -14.91 -0.17 -12.19
C VAL A 404 -13.41 -0.04 -12.06
N LEU A 405 -12.88 1.19 -12.15
CA LEU A 405 -11.49 1.48 -11.86
C LEU A 405 -11.34 1.98 -10.43
N LEU A 406 -10.36 1.45 -9.72
CA LEU A 406 -9.95 1.89 -8.39
C LEU A 406 -8.53 2.45 -8.48
N LEU A 407 -8.38 3.74 -8.19
CA LEU A 407 -7.10 4.45 -8.24
C LEU A 407 -6.51 4.55 -6.84
N SER A 408 -5.56 3.67 -6.53
CA SER A 408 -4.62 3.81 -5.43
C SER A 408 -3.34 4.47 -5.94
N ASP A 409 -2.34 4.65 -5.11
CA ASP A 409 -1.03 5.16 -5.50
C ASP A 409 0.08 4.57 -4.63
N GLY A 410 1.34 4.88 -4.96
CA GLY A 410 2.51 4.32 -4.29
C GLY A 410 2.61 4.67 -2.79
N ALA A 411 2.07 5.80 -2.33
CA ALA A 411 2.07 6.18 -0.92
C ALA A 411 1.04 5.34 -0.14
N ILE A 412 -0.22 5.32 -0.60
CA ILE A 412 -1.27 4.49 0.01
C ILE A 412 -0.88 3.01 -0.03
N ALA A 413 -0.44 2.51 -1.18
CA ALA A 413 -0.18 1.09 -1.40
C ALA A 413 0.89 0.52 -0.46
N ASN A 414 1.97 1.27 -0.24
CA ASN A 414 3.12 0.86 0.56
C ASN A 414 3.09 1.43 1.98
N GLY A 415 2.40 2.54 2.19
CA GLY A 415 2.16 3.14 3.50
C GLY A 415 1.32 2.22 4.38
N SER A 416 1.42 2.39 5.69
CA SER A 416 0.61 1.64 6.65
C SER A 416 0.08 2.54 7.76
N GLU A 417 -1.05 2.12 8.31
CA GLU A 417 -1.73 2.75 9.43
C GLU A 417 -2.40 1.72 10.33
N PRO A 418 -2.83 2.06 11.55
CA PRO A 418 -3.71 1.21 12.36
C PRO A 418 -5.08 1.11 11.69
N TRP A 419 -5.53 -0.10 11.46
CA TRP A 419 -6.82 -0.39 10.84
C TRP A 419 -7.69 -1.21 11.79
N ARG A 420 -8.89 -0.71 12.08
CA ARG A 420 -9.89 -1.44 12.84
C ARG A 420 -10.43 -2.58 11.98
N LEU A 421 -10.35 -3.79 12.49
CA LEU A 421 -10.94 -4.95 11.82
C LEU A 421 -12.47 -4.82 11.84
N PRO A 422 -13.14 -4.88 10.68
CA PRO A 422 -14.60 -4.87 10.65
C PRO A 422 -15.15 -6.15 11.27
N GLU A 423 -16.28 -6.04 11.95
CA GLU A 423 -17.02 -7.22 12.40
C GLU A 423 -17.77 -7.85 11.19
N PRO A 424 -18.00 -9.16 11.18
CA PRO A 424 -18.65 -9.83 10.02
C PRO A 424 -20.01 -9.28 9.62
N ASP A 425 -20.76 -8.74 10.57
CA ASP A 425 -22.10 -8.15 10.37
C ASP A 425 -22.05 -6.69 9.87
N GLU A 426 -20.88 -6.06 9.90
CA GLU A 426 -20.63 -4.76 9.26
C GLU A 426 -20.41 -4.89 7.73
N LEU A 427 -20.17 -6.12 7.23
CA LEU A 427 -19.90 -6.33 5.81
C LEU A 427 -21.19 -6.35 4.98
N PRO A 428 -21.20 -5.72 3.78
CA PRO A 428 -22.39 -5.65 2.93
C PRO A 428 -22.75 -7.02 2.33
N ASP A 429 -24.03 -7.27 2.11
CA ASP A 429 -24.47 -8.37 1.25
C ASP A 429 -24.31 -7.95 -0.23
N LEU A 430 -23.43 -8.62 -0.94
CA LEU A 430 -23.13 -8.41 -2.36
C LEU A 430 -23.61 -9.59 -3.22
N THR A 431 -24.50 -10.42 -2.70
CA THR A 431 -25.00 -11.62 -3.39
C THR A 431 -25.58 -11.27 -4.76
N VAL A 432 -25.19 -12.01 -5.78
CA VAL A 432 -25.64 -11.85 -7.17
C VAL A 432 -26.52 -13.00 -7.56
N GLU A 433 -27.59 -12.69 -8.29
CA GLU A 433 -28.42 -13.70 -8.95
C GLU A 433 -28.00 -13.82 -10.42
N PHE A 434 -27.76 -15.05 -10.85
CA PHE A 434 -27.60 -15.38 -12.26
C PHE A 434 -28.95 -15.66 -12.92
N ALA A 435 -29.07 -15.29 -14.19
CA ALA A 435 -30.23 -15.66 -14.96
C ALA A 435 -30.30 -17.19 -15.15
N THR A 436 -31.40 -17.79 -14.86
CA THR A 436 -31.68 -19.24 -15.00
C THR A 436 -32.80 -19.56 -15.98
N GLU A 437 -33.58 -18.54 -16.36
CA GLU A 437 -34.74 -18.66 -17.23
C GLU A 437 -34.76 -17.58 -18.32
N PRO A 438 -35.38 -17.83 -19.49
CA PRO A 438 -35.63 -16.80 -20.49
C PRO A 438 -36.44 -15.64 -19.93
N ASN A 439 -36.15 -14.41 -20.39
CA ASN A 439 -36.77 -13.18 -19.95
C ASN A 439 -37.61 -12.47 -21.04
N GLY A 440 -37.73 -13.06 -22.24
CA GLY A 440 -38.58 -12.58 -23.33
C GLY A 440 -39.99 -13.22 -23.27
N GLU A 441 -41.01 -12.48 -23.67
CA GLU A 441 -42.40 -12.94 -23.70
C GLU A 441 -42.63 -14.14 -24.64
N ASP A 442 -41.77 -14.26 -25.67
CA ASP A 442 -41.75 -15.35 -26.64
C ASP A 442 -40.89 -16.56 -26.19
N GLY A 443 -40.47 -16.59 -24.95
CA GLY A 443 -39.61 -17.63 -24.38
C GLY A 443 -38.14 -17.56 -24.81
N ARG A 444 -37.71 -16.50 -25.49
CA ARG A 444 -36.31 -16.27 -25.81
C ARG A 444 -35.58 -15.56 -24.65
N PHE A 445 -34.29 -15.79 -24.58
CA PHE A 445 -33.41 -15.01 -23.69
C PHE A 445 -32.95 -13.72 -24.40
N LEU A 446 -33.26 -12.57 -23.79
CA LEU A 446 -32.86 -11.23 -24.25
C LEU A 446 -31.69 -10.75 -23.38
N PRO A 447 -30.45 -10.95 -23.82
CA PRO A 447 -29.24 -10.74 -22.96
C PRO A 447 -29.00 -9.28 -22.62
N TYR A 448 -29.56 -8.32 -23.35
CA TYR A 448 -29.46 -6.89 -23.10
C TYR A 448 -30.78 -6.23 -22.65
N ARG A 449 -31.79 -7.02 -22.31
CA ARG A 449 -32.93 -6.50 -21.56
C ARG A 449 -32.48 -6.11 -20.17
N ARG A 450 -32.61 -4.83 -19.88
CA ARG A 450 -32.03 -4.22 -18.68
C ARG A 450 -33.04 -4.09 -17.57
N ASP A 451 -32.56 -4.18 -16.33
CA ASP A 451 -33.30 -3.77 -15.16
C ASP A 451 -33.64 -2.26 -15.26
N PRO A 452 -34.87 -1.84 -14.98
CA PRO A 452 -35.27 -0.44 -15.17
C PRO A 452 -34.65 0.54 -14.18
N GLN A 453 -34.14 0.08 -13.04
CA GLN A 453 -33.54 0.94 -12.00
C GLN A 453 -32.04 1.06 -12.17
N THR A 454 -31.33 -0.05 -12.38
CA THR A 454 -29.88 -0.11 -12.45
C THR A 454 -29.33 -0.05 -13.87
N LEU A 455 -30.19 -0.26 -14.88
CA LEU A 455 -29.83 -0.47 -16.28
C LEU A 455 -28.84 -1.64 -16.48
N ALA A 456 -28.73 -2.53 -15.49
CA ALA A 456 -27.92 -3.74 -15.59
C ALA A 456 -28.63 -4.79 -16.46
N ARG A 457 -27.85 -5.47 -17.31
CA ARG A 457 -28.35 -6.62 -18.04
C ARG A 457 -28.39 -7.89 -17.18
N ALA A 458 -29.19 -8.86 -17.56
CA ALA A 458 -29.18 -10.17 -16.96
C ALA A 458 -27.84 -10.86 -17.14
N TRP A 459 -27.28 -11.47 -16.07
CA TRP A 459 -26.01 -12.19 -16.11
C TRP A 459 -26.28 -13.70 -16.19
N ALA A 460 -26.18 -14.26 -17.39
CA ALA A 460 -26.25 -15.68 -17.63
C ALA A 460 -24.85 -16.28 -17.78
N VAL A 461 -24.60 -17.35 -17.03
CA VAL A 461 -23.29 -18.06 -17.09
C VAL A 461 -23.31 -19.02 -18.29
N PRO A 462 -22.22 -19.13 -19.05
CA PRO A 462 -22.11 -20.09 -20.16
C PRO A 462 -22.46 -21.51 -19.73
N GLY A 463 -23.25 -22.20 -20.54
CA GLY A 463 -23.75 -23.55 -20.26
C GLY A 463 -25.08 -23.60 -19.52
N THR A 464 -25.66 -22.48 -19.10
CA THR A 464 -27.02 -22.44 -18.56
C THR A 464 -28.03 -22.86 -19.66
N PRO A 465 -28.88 -23.90 -19.43
CA PRO A 465 -29.82 -24.37 -20.43
C PRO A 465 -30.75 -23.25 -20.91
N VAL A 466 -31.10 -23.28 -22.19
CA VAL A 466 -31.97 -22.35 -22.90
C VAL A 466 -31.58 -20.87 -22.91
N LEU A 467 -30.45 -20.51 -22.31
CA LEU A 467 -29.93 -19.13 -22.26
C LEU A 467 -28.76 -18.90 -23.24
N THR A 468 -28.69 -19.68 -24.30
CA THR A 468 -27.68 -19.49 -25.36
C THR A 468 -27.83 -18.10 -25.95
N HIS A 469 -26.75 -17.30 -25.86
CA HIS A 469 -26.75 -15.92 -26.32
C HIS A 469 -25.37 -15.48 -26.80
N ARG A 470 -25.32 -14.33 -27.44
CA ARG A 470 -24.12 -13.70 -27.91
C ARG A 470 -23.76 -12.47 -27.06
N ILE A 471 -22.48 -12.33 -26.73
CA ILE A 471 -21.89 -11.08 -26.28
C ILE A 471 -20.62 -10.81 -27.08
N GLY A 472 -20.17 -9.57 -27.15
CA GLY A 472 -18.94 -9.20 -27.85
C GLY A 472 -18.79 -7.70 -28.01
N GLY A 473 -17.67 -7.27 -28.61
CA GLY A 473 -17.33 -5.86 -28.79
C GLY A 473 -18.05 -5.15 -29.93
N LEU A 474 -18.69 -5.89 -30.86
CA LEU A 474 -19.49 -5.25 -31.92
C LEU A 474 -20.75 -4.61 -31.32
N GLU A 475 -21.21 -3.51 -31.93
CA GLU A 475 -22.46 -2.86 -31.50
C GLU A 475 -23.65 -3.81 -31.68
N LYS A 476 -24.54 -3.76 -30.71
CA LYS A 476 -25.66 -4.68 -30.54
C LYS A 476 -26.97 -3.94 -30.51
N ALA A 477 -28.00 -4.57 -31.09
CA ALA A 477 -29.36 -4.11 -30.91
C ALA A 477 -29.76 -4.17 -29.43
N ASP A 478 -30.46 -3.14 -28.96
CA ASP A 478 -31.02 -3.11 -27.63
C ASP A 478 -31.90 -4.35 -27.37
N GLU A 479 -31.89 -4.86 -26.15
CA GLU A 479 -32.53 -6.07 -25.65
C GLU A 479 -32.01 -7.38 -26.29
N THR A 480 -32.04 -7.54 -27.63
CA THR A 480 -31.78 -8.83 -28.29
C THR A 480 -30.28 -9.20 -28.33
N GLY A 481 -29.38 -8.22 -28.37
CA GLY A 481 -27.93 -8.45 -28.51
C GLY A 481 -27.50 -8.87 -29.91
N ASP A 482 -28.39 -8.82 -30.91
CA ASP A 482 -28.01 -9.06 -32.32
C ASP A 482 -27.10 -7.94 -32.84
N ILE A 483 -26.19 -8.24 -33.77
CA ILE A 483 -25.35 -7.22 -34.37
C ILE A 483 -26.20 -6.17 -35.06
N SER A 484 -25.94 -4.89 -34.79
CA SER A 484 -26.67 -3.76 -35.35
C SER A 484 -25.72 -2.70 -35.87
N TYR A 485 -25.96 -2.23 -37.09
CA TYR A 485 -25.30 -1.07 -37.70
C TYR A 485 -26.26 0.11 -37.86
N ASP A 486 -27.45 0.03 -37.21
CA ASP A 486 -28.40 1.14 -37.20
C ASP A 486 -27.87 2.30 -36.34
N PRO A 487 -27.71 3.50 -36.90
CA PRO A 487 -27.18 4.64 -36.17
C PRO A 487 -28.11 5.11 -35.02
N ALA A 488 -29.41 4.94 -35.13
CA ALA A 488 -30.35 5.30 -34.06
C ALA A 488 -30.22 4.31 -32.87
N ASN A 489 -30.02 3.02 -33.15
CA ASN A 489 -29.70 2.04 -32.11
C ASN A 489 -28.34 2.33 -31.47
N HIS A 490 -27.33 2.71 -32.24
CA HIS A 490 -26.01 3.05 -31.68
C HIS A 490 -26.10 4.25 -30.70
N GLU A 491 -26.76 5.33 -31.11
CA GLU A 491 -26.98 6.47 -30.21
C GLU A 491 -27.72 6.05 -28.93
N ARG A 492 -28.75 5.24 -29.05
CA ARG A 492 -29.48 4.70 -27.88
C ARG A 492 -28.57 3.92 -26.95
N MET A 493 -27.73 3.02 -27.47
CA MET A 493 -26.82 2.19 -26.67
C MET A 493 -25.75 3.05 -25.97
N VAL A 494 -25.22 4.09 -26.62
CA VAL A 494 -24.31 5.07 -26.00
C VAL A 494 -24.99 5.76 -24.82
N ARG A 495 -26.21 6.27 -25.03
CA ARG A 495 -26.99 6.93 -23.95
C ARG A 495 -27.30 5.99 -22.78
N LEU A 496 -27.65 4.73 -23.06
CA LEU A 496 -27.93 3.74 -22.01
C LEU A 496 -26.67 3.42 -21.17
N ARG A 497 -25.52 3.28 -21.81
CA ARG A 497 -24.24 3.07 -21.10
C ARG A 497 -23.86 4.26 -20.22
N GLN A 498 -24.08 5.49 -20.72
CA GLN A 498 -23.85 6.70 -19.94
C GLN A 498 -24.84 6.80 -18.77
N ALA A 499 -26.14 6.66 -19.04
CA ALA A 499 -27.18 6.72 -18.00
C ALA A 499 -26.98 5.67 -16.89
N LYS A 500 -26.45 4.49 -17.22
CA LYS A 500 -26.09 3.47 -16.22
C LYS A 500 -25.03 4.01 -15.23
N VAL A 501 -23.98 4.66 -15.71
CA VAL A 501 -22.94 5.24 -14.86
C VAL A 501 -23.46 6.44 -14.09
N ASP A 502 -24.24 7.33 -14.73
CA ASP A 502 -24.87 8.48 -14.08
C ASP A 502 -25.83 8.07 -12.95
N GLY A 503 -26.45 6.91 -13.08
CA GLY A 503 -27.37 6.35 -12.09
C GLY A 503 -26.68 5.59 -10.94
N VAL A 504 -25.35 5.53 -10.89
CA VAL A 504 -24.64 4.86 -9.79
C VAL A 504 -24.88 5.63 -8.49
N ALA A 505 -25.47 4.93 -7.51
CA ALA A 505 -25.68 5.50 -6.18
C ALA A 505 -24.35 5.71 -5.46
N VAL A 506 -24.05 6.96 -5.15
CA VAL A 506 -22.91 7.38 -4.34
C VAL A 506 -23.41 8.06 -3.07
N PRO A 507 -22.72 7.93 -1.94
CA PRO A 507 -23.07 8.65 -0.72
C PRO A 507 -22.87 10.15 -0.90
N ASP A 508 -23.60 10.95 -0.12
CA ASP A 508 -23.35 12.39 -0.02
C ASP A 508 -21.96 12.62 0.58
N LEU A 509 -21.28 13.66 0.11
CA LEU A 509 -19.99 14.06 0.67
C LEU A 509 -20.21 14.77 2.02
N GLU A 510 -19.43 14.36 3.01
CA GLU A 510 -19.35 15.07 4.27
C GLU A 510 -18.34 16.23 4.15
N VAL A 511 -18.74 17.40 4.61
CA VAL A 511 -17.88 18.59 4.65
C VAL A 511 -17.35 18.73 6.08
N ASP A 512 -16.03 18.68 6.23
CA ASP A 512 -15.38 18.98 7.51
C ASP A 512 -15.28 20.52 7.67
N ASP A 513 -16.26 21.08 8.33
CA ASP A 513 -16.32 22.49 8.69
C ASP A 513 -16.86 22.64 10.11
N PRO A 514 -16.00 22.55 11.15
CA PRO A 514 -16.41 22.64 12.54
C PRO A 514 -17.08 23.96 12.93
N THR A 515 -16.82 25.03 12.17
CA THR A 515 -17.38 26.37 12.44
C THR A 515 -18.63 26.64 11.63
N GLY A 516 -18.82 25.97 10.51
CA GLY A 516 -19.96 26.15 9.60
C GLY A 516 -19.91 27.45 8.78
N ASP A 517 -18.77 28.15 8.76
CA ASP A 517 -18.59 29.43 8.11
C ASP A 517 -17.29 29.52 7.26
N ALA A 518 -16.68 28.39 6.91
CA ALA A 518 -15.48 28.36 6.12
C ALA A 518 -15.68 29.04 4.74
N PRO A 519 -14.87 30.06 4.39
CA PRO A 519 -15.05 30.82 3.15
C PRO A 519 -14.57 30.09 1.91
N VAL A 520 -13.87 28.97 2.06
CA VAL A 520 -13.27 28.18 0.96
C VAL A 520 -13.52 26.70 1.21
N LEU A 521 -14.05 26.02 0.21
CA LEU A 521 -14.16 24.56 0.18
C LEU A 521 -12.95 24.00 -0.59
N VAL A 522 -12.22 23.08 0.03
CA VAL A 522 -11.16 22.30 -0.62
C VAL A 522 -11.70 20.92 -0.95
N LEU A 523 -11.69 20.55 -2.21
CA LEU A 523 -12.05 19.22 -2.69
C LEU A 523 -10.79 18.47 -3.09
N GLY A 524 -10.53 17.34 -2.43
CA GLY A 524 -9.42 16.43 -2.74
C GLY A 524 -9.92 15.04 -3.11
N TRP A 525 -9.03 14.20 -3.64
CA TRP A 525 -9.26 12.78 -3.89
C TRP A 525 -7.97 11.99 -3.74
N GLY A 526 -8.06 10.71 -3.33
CA GLY A 526 -6.89 9.86 -3.13
C GLY A 526 -6.06 10.25 -1.90
N SER A 527 -4.74 10.04 -1.97
CA SER A 527 -3.79 10.35 -0.89
C SER A 527 -3.43 11.80 -0.77
#